data_16f5e70f0f643dbda5f60dab6ea52f99
#
_entry.id   16f5e70f0f643dbda5f60dab6ea52f99
#
_cell.length_a   1.000
_cell.length_b   1.000
_cell.length_c   1.000
_cell.angle_alpha   90.00
_cell.angle_beta   90.00
_cell.angle_gamma   90.00
#
_symmetry.space_group_name_H-M   'P 1'
#
loop_
_entity.id
_entity.type
_entity.pdbx_description
1 polymer ?
#
loop_
_entity_poly.entity_id
_entity_poly.type
_entity_poly.pdbx_seq_one_letter_code
_entity_poly.pdbx_strand_id
1 'polypeptide(L)'
;MGSIGEALANHYYGVVLTPASTQGYDGIRDGKRVEVKATQGAAVALSSGPEHLLVFKLLPTGAFEVHYNGTGAPVWALLANRKPTKNGQQQVRLTVLRSLMAQMNAHDALEPVRPLPVGTMIGVQPVKALVSLSR
;
A
#
# COMPACT_ATOMS: atom_id res chain seq x y z
N MET A 1 2.76 15.58 -10.77
CA MET A 1 4.01 14.85 -10.55
C MET A 1 3.72 13.58 -9.77
N GLY A 2 4.22 12.47 -10.23
CA GLY A 2 4.05 11.23 -9.51
C GLY A 2 4.87 11.21 -8.22
N SER A 3 4.39 10.49 -7.23
CA SER A 3 5.10 10.30 -5.98
C SER A 3 6.06 9.12 -6.09
N ILE A 4 6.98 9.01 -5.14
CA ILE A 4 7.86 7.83 -5.04
C ILE A 4 7.01 6.58 -4.82
N GLY A 5 5.96 6.68 -3.99
CA GLY A 5 5.07 5.54 -3.77
C GLY A 5 4.40 5.05 -5.05
N GLU A 6 3.93 5.98 -5.88
CA GLU A 6 3.33 5.62 -7.16
C GLU A 6 4.34 4.96 -8.09
N ALA A 7 5.57 5.46 -8.11
CA ALA A 7 6.63 4.85 -8.91
C ALA A 7 6.94 3.43 -8.44
N LEU A 8 6.99 3.20 -7.14
CA LEU A 8 7.20 1.86 -6.59
C LEU A 8 6.04 0.91 -6.93
N ALA A 9 4.81 1.42 -6.83
CA ALA A 9 3.64 0.62 -7.16
C ALA A 9 3.63 0.22 -8.63
N ASN A 10 3.98 1.14 -9.51
CA ASN A 10 4.08 0.85 -10.94
C ASN A 10 5.20 -0.15 -11.22
N HIS A 11 6.38 0.11 -10.69
CA HIS A 11 7.56 -0.69 -11.01
C HIS A 11 7.47 -2.12 -10.45
N TYR A 12 7.11 -2.26 -9.17
CA TYR A 12 7.15 -3.56 -8.52
C TYR A 12 5.82 -4.31 -8.55
N TYR A 13 4.69 -3.59 -8.59
CA TYR A 13 3.39 -4.23 -8.48
C TYR A 13 2.53 -4.08 -9.73
N GLY A 14 3.09 -3.50 -10.79
CA GLY A 14 2.39 -3.42 -12.07
C GLY A 14 1.13 -2.57 -12.03
N VAL A 15 1.02 -1.64 -11.09
CA VAL A 15 -0.11 -0.72 -11.03
C VAL A 15 0.01 0.28 -12.18
N VAL A 16 -0.98 0.30 -13.05
CA VAL A 16 -1.04 1.27 -14.16
C VAL A 16 -1.59 2.56 -13.60
N LEU A 17 -0.74 3.58 -13.55
CA LEU A 17 -1.09 4.85 -12.90
C LEU A 17 -2.14 5.60 -13.72
N THR A 18 -3.10 6.20 -13.01
CA THR A 18 -4.13 7.05 -13.62
C THR A 18 -3.64 8.49 -13.64
N PRO A 19 -4.30 9.36 -14.43
CA PRO A 19 -3.96 10.79 -14.42
C PRO A 19 -4.04 11.38 -13.02
N ALA A 20 -3.19 12.35 -12.76
CA ALA A 20 -3.07 12.96 -11.42
C ALA A 20 -4.38 13.56 -10.92
N SER A 21 -5.30 13.90 -11.81
CA SER A 21 -6.59 14.48 -11.46
C SER A 21 -7.64 13.45 -11.09
N THR A 22 -7.33 12.17 -11.20
CA THR A 22 -8.30 11.11 -10.88
C THR A 22 -8.56 11.08 -9.38
N GLN A 23 -9.85 11.10 -9.00
CA GLN A 23 -10.23 11.07 -7.61
C GLN A 23 -10.41 9.64 -7.11
N GLY A 24 -9.99 9.43 -5.87
CA GLY A 24 -10.31 8.21 -5.14
C GLY A 24 -9.35 7.06 -5.34
N TYR A 25 -8.47 7.11 -6.34
CA TYR A 25 -7.46 6.07 -6.53
C TYR A 25 -6.32 6.58 -7.41
N ASP A 26 -5.20 5.87 -7.36
CA ASP A 26 -3.97 6.29 -8.03
C ASP A 26 -3.65 5.46 -9.26
N GLY A 27 -4.21 4.28 -9.36
CA GLY A 27 -3.98 3.42 -10.50
C GLY A 27 -4.87 2.19 -10.50
N ILE A 28 -4.63 1.31 -11.47
CA ILE A 28 -5.43 0.09 -11.65
C ILE A 28 -4.50 -1.09 -11.84
N ARG A 29 -4.80 -2.20 -11.19
CA ARG A 29 -4.15 -3.48 -11.40
C ARG A 29 -5.19 -4.59 -11.35
N ASP A 30 -5.22 -5.43 -12.40
CA ASP A 30 -6.15 -6.57 -12.49
C ASP A 30 -7.61 -6.13 -12.29
N GLY A 31 -7.97 -4.98 -12.87
CA GLY A 31 -9.31 -4.43 -12.76
C GLY A 31 -9.64 -3.78 -11.43
N LYS A 32 -8.71 -3.79 -10.48
CA LYS A 32 -8.92 -3.19 -9.16
C LYS A 32 -8.37 -1.77 -9.13
N ARG A 33 -9.12 -0.88 -8.49
CA ARG A 33 -8.66 0.48 -8.22
C ARG A 33 -7.75 0.47 -7.02
N VAL A 34 -6.53 0.97 -7.19
CA VAL A 34 -5.49 0.91 -6.16
C VAL A 34 -5.20 2.32 -5.67
N GLU A 35 -5.31 2.52 -4.37
CA GLU A 35 -4.80 3.73 -3.73
C GLU A 35 -3.42 3.44 -3.17
N VAL A 36 -2.46 4.32 -3.47
CA VAL A 36 -1.08 4.17 -3.05
C VAL A 36 -0.76 5.26 -2.04
N LYS A 37 -0.22 4.87 -0.90
CA LYS A 37 0.27 5.80 0.12
C LYS A 37 1.72 5.48 0.41
N ALA A 38 2.52 6.53 0.64
CA ALA A 38 3.91 6.39 1.04
C ALA A 38 4.20 7.41 2.13
N THR A 39 5.01 7.02 3.09
CA THR A 39 5.34 7.89 4.21
C THR A 39 6.74 7.59 4.72
N GLN A 40 7.40 8.59 5.25
CA GLN A 40 8.62 8.43 6.03
C GLN A 40 8.31 8.34 7.53
N GLY A 41 7.07 8.58 7.90
CA GLY A 41 6.63 8.59 9.29
C GLY A 41 5.98 7.29 9.72
N ALA A 42 5.10 7.38 10.70
CA ALA A 42 4.50 6.22 11.36
C ALA A 42 3.03 6.00 11.00
N ALA A 43 2.45 6.84 10.14
CA ALA A 43 1.03 6.77 9.81
C ALA A 43 0.77 7.33 8.42
N VAL A 44 -0.34 6.92 7.84
CA VAL A 44 -0.86 7.50 6.60
C VAL A 44 -2.30 7.94 6.83
N ALA A 45 -2.81 8.80 5.94
CA ALA A 45 -4.17 9.32 6.05
C ALA A 45 -5.00 8.84 4.87
N LEU A 46 -6.25 8.45 5.17
CA LEU A 46 -7.21 8.05 4.16
C LEU A 46 -8.44 8.95 4.27
N SER A 47 -9.02 9.32 3.14
CA SER A 47 -10.24 10.12 3.09
C SER A 47 -11.46 9.31 2.67
N SER A 48 -11.26 8.09 2.22
CA SER A 48 -12.34 7.19 1.79
C SER A 48 -11.85 5.76 1.88
N GLY A 49 -12.76 4.80 1.65
CA GLY A 49 -12.40 3.38 1.64
C GLY A 49 -11.95 2.96 0.25
N PRO A 50 -10.66 2.74 0.04
CA PRO A 50 -10.18 2.29 -1.27
C PRO A 50 -10.57 0.83 -1.52
N GLU A 51 -10.67 0.46 -2.78
CA GLU A 51 -10.89 -0.94 -3.15
C GLU A 51 -9.67 -1.77 -2.77
N HIS A 52 -8.49 -1.31 -3.16
CA HIS A 52 -7.22 -1.91 -2.79
C HIS A 52 -6.28 -0.82 -2.28
N LEU A 53 -5.55 -1.12 -1.22
CA LEU A 53 -4.62 -0.17 -0.59
C LEU A 53 -3.23 -0.76 -0.60
N LEU A 54 -2.27 0.06 -1.04
CA LEU A 54 -0.86 -0.31 -1.07
C LEU A 54 -0.08 0.79 -0.33
N VAL A 55 0.59 0.43 0.76
CA VAL A 55 1.26 1.40 1.62
C VAL A 55 2.73 1.05 1.75
N PHE A 56 3.57 2.03 1.43
CA PHE A 56 5.03 1.93 1.55
C PHE A 56 5.53 2.83 2.65
N LYS A 57 6.53 2.37 3.39
CA LYS A 57 7.34 3.24 4.23
C LYS A 57 8.67 3.46 3.54
N LEU A 58 9.04 4.73 3.38
CA LEU A 58 10.29 5.13 2.73
C LEU A 58 11.35 5.33 3.81
N LEU A 59 12.51 4.72 3.63
CA LEU A 59 13.60 4.76 4.60
C LEU A 59 14.64 5.79 4.18
N PRO A 60 15.41 6.35 5.14
CA PRO A 60 16.45 7.32 4.81
C PRO A 60 17.51 6.80 3.86
N THR A 61 17.71 5.49 3.82
CA THR A 61 18.69 4.85 2.94
C THR A 61 18.27 4.81 1.47
N GLY A 62 17.00 5.18 1.18
CA GLY A 62 16.42 5.00 -0.15
C GLY A 62 15.70 3.68 -0.32
N ALA A 63 15.81 2.77 0.64
CA ALA A 63 15.04 1.54 0.63
C ALA A 63 13.61 1.81 1.05
N PHE A 64 12.76 0.82 0.91
CA PHE A 64 11.35 0.92 1.31
C PHE A 64 10.89 -0.36 1.98
N GLU A 65 9.77 -0.26 2.68
CA GLU A 65 9.07 -1.40 3.28
C GLU A 65 7.63 -1.39 2.80
N VAL A 66 7.02 -2.55 2.72
CA VAL A 66 5.59 -2.69 2.40
C VAL A 66 4.85 -2.94 3.71
N HIS A 67 4.00 -2.01 4.10
CA HIS A 67 3.26 -2.11 5.36
C HIS A 67 1.81 -2.53 5.18
N TYR A 68 1.28 -2.40 3.96
CA TYR A 68 -0.03 -2.93 3.63
C TYR A 68 -0.11 -3.20 2.14
N ASN A 69 -0.71 -4.31 1.78
CA ASN A 69 -1.00 -4.68 0.40
C ASN A 69 -2.23 -5.58 0.46
N GLY A 70 -3.40 -4.97 0.32
CA GLY A 70 -4.62 -5.72 0.48
C GLY A 70 -5.86 -4.89 0.26
N THR A 71 -7.02 -5.50 0.52
CA THR A 71 -8.29 -4.82 0.38
C THR A 71 -8.39 -3.65 1.35
N GLY A 72 -9.04 -2.57 0.92
CA GLY A 72 -9.19 -1.39 1.74
C GLY A 72 -10.33 -1.49 2.75
N ALA A 73 -11.28 -2.39 2.56
CA ALA A 73 -12.47 -2.46 3.40
C ALA A 73 -12.16 -2.66 4.89
N PRO A 74 -11.29 -3.61 5.30
CA PRO A 74 -11.03 -3.75 6.74
C PRO A 74 -10.33 -2.56 7.34
N VAL A 75 -9.52 -1.84 6.58
CA VAL A 75 -8.89 -0.61 7.05
C VAL A 75 -9.93 0.46 7.28
N TRP A 76 -10.77 0.70 6.27
CA TRP A 76 -11.78 1.75 6.36
C TRP A 76 -12.82 1.46 7.45
N ALA A 77 -13.13 0.19 7.68
CA ALA A 77 -14.08 -0.19 8.73
C ALA A 77 -13.61 0.28 10.12
N LEU A 78 -12.31 0.26 10.38
CA LEU A 78 -11.75 0.79 11.62
C LEU A 78 -11.85 2.32 11.68
N LEU A 79 -11.62 2.98 10.55
CA LEU A 79 -11.54 4.44 10.51
C LEU A 79 -12.93 5.09 10.48
N ALA A 80 -13.90 4.44 9.85
CA ALA A 80 -15.24 4.98 9.70
C ALA A 80 -15.97 5.15 11.03
N ASN A 81 -15.53 4.43 12.07
CA ASN A 81 -16.13 4.55 13.41
C ASN A 81 -15.55 5.69 14.23
N ARG A 82 -14.56 6.40 13.71
CA ARG A 82 -13.94 7.53 14.40
C ARG A 82 -14.70 8.81 14.10
N LYS A 83 -14.49 9.82 14.96
CA LYS A 83 -15.04 11.14 14.72
C LYS A 83 -14.49 11.71 13.41
N PRO A 84 -15.34 12.32 12.56
CA PRO A 84 -14.83 12.99 11.37
C PRO A 84 -13.84 14.09 11.73
N THR A 85 -12.80 14.21 10.91
CA THR A 85 -11.83 15.31 11.05
C THR A 85 -12.26 16.48 10.18
N LYS A 86 -11.65 17.64 10.41
CA LYS A 86 -12.00 18.86 9.67
C LYS A 86 -11.83 18.71 8.16
N ASN A 87 -10.79 17.97 7.74
CA ASN A 87 -10.50 17.79 6.31
C ASN A 87 -11.01 16.46 5.76
N GLY A 88 -11.78 15.71 6.55
CA GLY A 88 -12.33 14.43 6.13
C GLY A 88 -11.33 13.29 6.10
N GLN A 89 -10.09 13.53 6.53
CA GLN A 89 -9.05 12.48 6.53
C GLN A 89 -8.97 11.81 7.87
N GLN A 90 -8.73 10.49 7.84
CA GLN A 90 -8.52 9.69 9.05
C GLN A 90 -7.12 9.08 8.99
N GLN A 91 -6.37 9.21 10.07
CA GLN A 91 -5.03 8.63 10.12
C GLN A 91 -5.07 7.20 10.61
N VAL A 92 -4.22 6.37 10.04
CA VAL A 92 -4.03 4.98 10.48
C VAL A 92 -2.54 4.72 10.63
N ARG A 93 -2.17 4.11 11.77
CA ARG A 93 -0.77 3.80 12.04
C ARG A 93 -0.31 2.61 11.22
N LEU A 94 0.96 2.64 10.84
CA LEU A 94 1.56 1.53 10.09
C LEU A 94 1.50 0.21 10.86
N THR A 95 1.62 0.26 12.19
CA THR A 95 1.52 -0.95 13.02
C THR A 95 0.15 -1.60 12.92
N VAL A 96 -0.90 -0.78 12.85
CA VAL A 96 -2.27 -1.28 12.67
C VAL A 96 -2.42 -1.91 11.29
N LEU A 97 -1.87 -1.27 10.27
CA LEU A 97 -1.93 -1.80 8.90
C LEU A 97 -1.22 -3.15 8.81
N ARG A 98 -0.05 -3.29 9.42
CA ARG A 98 0.67 -4.57 9.41
C ARG A 98 -0.13 -5.66 10.10
N SER A 99 -0.80 -5.33 11.22
CA SER A 99 -1.63 -6.31 11.93
C SER A 99 -2.80 -6.78 11.07
N LEU A 100 -3.44 -5.85 10.36
CA LEU A 100 -4.53 -6.21 9.46
C LEU A 100 -4.04 -7.06 8.30
N MET A 101 -2.89 -6.72 7.73
CA MET A 101 -2.31 -7.48 6.63
C MET A 101 -1.97 -8.91 7.05
N ALA A 102 -1.51 -9.09 8.28
CA ALA A 102 -1.16 -10.42 8.79
C ALA A 102 -2.37 -11.34 8.90
N GLN A 103 -3.57 -10.77 9.04
CA GLN A 103 -4.81 -11.53 9.17
C GLN A 103 -5.52 -11.72 7.83
N MET A 104 -5.01 -11.10 6.78
CA MET A 104 -5.67 -11.07 5.49
C MET A 104 -5.34 -12.33 4.70
N ASN A 105 -6.27 -12.71 3.81
CA ASN A 105 -6.03 -13.80 2.88
C ASN A 105 -4.94 -13.38 1.88
N ALA A 106 -3.98 -14.26 1.64
CA ALA A 106 -2.88 -13.99 0.72
C ALA A 106 -3.38 -13.69 -0.71
N HIS A 107 -4.55 -14.24 -1.09
CA HIS A 107 -5.14 -13.97 -2.41
C HIS A 107 -5.57 -12.53 -2.59
N ASP A 108 -5.74 -11.78 -1.51
CA ASP A 108 -6.15 -10.38 -1.58
C ASP A 108 -4.98 -9.44 -1.78
N ALA A 109 -3.75 -9.93 -1.72
CA ALA A 109 -2.57 -9.11 -1.99
C ALA A 109 -2.25 -9.11 -3.47
N LEU A 110 -1.75 -7.97 -3.97
CA LEU A 110 -1.20 -7.92 -5.31
C LEU A 110 0.15 -8.61 -5.33
N GLU A 111 0.38 -9.42 -6.35
CA GLU A 111 1.67 -10.06 -6.50
C GLU A 111 2.66 -9.12 -7.19
N PRO A 112 3.93 -9.09 -6.76
CA PRO A 112 4.93 -8.32 -7.45
C PRO A 112 5.12 -8.81 -8.88
N VAL A 113 5.34 -7.87 -9.80
CA VAL A 113 5.68 -8.20 -11.19
C VAL A 113 7.19 -8.20 -11.42
N ARG A 114 7.95 -7.72 -10.42
CA ARG A 114 9.41 -7.77 -10.39
C ARG A 114 9.86 -8.18 -9.00
N PRO A 115 11.00 -8.87 -8.87
CA PRO A 115 11.49 -9.23 -7.53
C PRO A 115 11.78 -7.98 -6.71
N LEU A 116 11.32 -7.99 -5.46
CA LEU A 116 11.66 -6.94 -4.51
C LEU A 116 13.11 -7.13 -4.05
N PRO A 117 13.80 -6.05 -3.69
CA PRO A 117 15.17 -6.18 -3.17
C PRO A 117 15.21 -7.11 -1.95
N VAL A 118 16.28 -7.91 -1.87
CA VAL A 118 16.48 -8.79 -0.71
C VAL A 118 16.52 -7.95 0.56
N GLY A 119 15.83 -8.40 1.59
CA GLY A 119 15.76 -7.71 2.87
C GLY A 119 14.62 -6.71 2.97
N THR A 120 13.90 -6.44 1.87
CA THR A 120 12.72 -5.58 1.93
C THR A 120 11.70 -6.21 2.87
N MET A 121 11.25 -5.45 3.86
CA MET A 121 10.23 -5.94 4.79
C MET A 121 8.86 -5.82 4.13
N ILE A 122 8.14 -6.94 4.11
CA ILE A 122 6.73 -7.00 3.74
C ILE A 122 6.00 -7.38 5.01
N GLY A 123 5.36 -6.39 5.65
CA GLY A 123 4.86 -6.57 7.00
C GLY A 123 6.02 -6.80 7.95
N VAL A 124 6.07 -7.99 8.57
CA VAL A 124 7.16 -8.37 9.50
C VAL A 124 8.09 -9.41 8.89
N GLN A 125 7.92 -9.72 7.59
CA GLN A 125 8.72 -10.74 6.91
C GLN A 125 9.67 -10.10 5.91
N PRO A 126 10.98 -10.36 6.01
CA PRO A 126 11.92 -9.85 5.00
C PRO A 126 11.90 -10.72 3.74
N VAL A 127 12.14 -10.10 2.61
CA VAL A 127 12.40 -10.83 1.37
C VAL A 127 13.76 -11.51 1.51
N LYS A 128 13.78 -12.83 1.49
CA LYS A 128 14.98 -13.60 1.81
C LYS A 128 15.93 -13.77 0.65
N ALA A 129 15.41 -13.77 -0.58
CA ALA A 129 16.23 -13.98 -1.75
C ALA A 129 15.51 -13.46 -2.98
N LEU A 130 16.26 -13.11 -4.02
CA LEU A 130 15.69 -12.79 -5.32
C LEU A 130 15.28 -14.10 -5.97
N VAL A 131 13.98 -14.34 -6.06
CA VAL A 131 13.43 -15.58 -6.59
C VAL A 131 12.70 -15.29 -7.87
N SER A 132 12.72 -16.26 -8.78
CA SER A 132 11.94 -16.15 -10.00
C SER A 132 10.45 -16.11 -9.66
N LEU A 133 9.74 -15.13 -10.21
CA LEU A 133 8.31 -14.99 -10.00
C LEU A 133 7.51 -15.87 -10.95
N SER A 134 8.16 -16.56 -11.87
CA SER A 134 7.50 -17.44 -12.83
C SER A 134 7.24 -18.84 -12.30
N ARG A 135 7.61 -19.09 -11.09
CA ARG A 135 7.45 -20.41 -10.49
C ARG A 135 6.02 -20.67 -10.07
#